data_ce96f6a0dd8da9a4d1376d168bf526c7
#
_entry.id   ce96f6a0dd8da9a4d1376d168bf526c7
#
_cell.length_a   1.000
_cell.length_b   1.000
_cell.length_c   1.000
_cell.angle_alpha   90.00
_cell.angle_beta   90.00
_cell.angle_gamma   90.00
#
_symmetry.space_group_name_H-M   'P 1'
#
loop_
_entity.id
_entity.type
_entity.pdbx_description
1 polymer ?
#
loop_
_entity_poly.entity_id
_entity_poly.type
_entity_poly.pdbx_seq_one_letter_code
_entity_poly.pdbx_strand_id
1 'polypeptide(L)'
;SLVGSEMCIRDRHYAEGFPNSQTADITFARQYAQDKKPVGISSITREISFLGTASYSYDDRYNVDLTFRESASSLYGADNRWSSAWSASVAWNLHNEPFLRDQDVLKQFKIRASAGLTGNQNYDTNEVLATYLYYTGATYHGQTGAYLSKMPNPALKWEQRMDYNVGADITIHRATIAFDYYNSVTENMLTDVAIPISTGFDTVKDNLGKVRNRGIEAKLSYTLWQGKQGFFNLFGSIAYNKNIIINLSESLKAYNEKMMAQAQDKSNSTPVLIYQDGMPMNAIWAVPSLGIDPTTGQEIYVRKDGTLTYEYDAQDQVVAGISDPKYRGNFGFAAEYKGFGLSATCTFLGGGQRYNTTLVNKVENVDIHYNVDRRVLYGRWQTPGQNAMFKKLGSYTDENGKQHDEKTRATTRFVQDNNELTFSSLSLYYEFNPRLISKIRLKRLKLAFYMNNIATLSSIRIERGTTYPFARSMSLQLTGTF
;
A
#
# COMPACT_ATOMS: atom_id res chain seq x y z
N SER A 1 -10.94 -27.70 -17.61
CA SER A 1 -9.92 -27.15 -16.71
C SER A 1 -8.80 -28.18 -16.62
N LEU A 2 -7.65 -27.84 -17.17
CA LEU A 2 -6.41 -28.50 -16.80
C LEU A 2 -6.14 -28.05 -15.35
N VAL A 3 -6.61 -28.84 -14.41
CA VAL A 3 -6.17 -28.78 -13.03
C VAL A 3 -4.73 -29.25 -13.07
N GLY A 4 -3.78 -28.33 -12.95
CA GLY A 4 -2.43 -28.67 -12.58
C GLY A 4 -2.53 -29.48 -11.30
N SER A 5 -2.01 -30.68 -11.28
CA SER A 5 -1.90 -31.48 -10.06
C SER A 5 -1.03 -30.69 -9.09
N GLU A 6 -1.64 -30.11 -8.08
CA GLU A 6 -0.90 -29.68 -6.89
C GLU A 6 -0.31 -30.95 -6.28
N MET A 7 0.99 -31.10 -6.45
CA MET A 7 1.73 -32.13 -5.74
C MET A 7 1.79 -31.68 -4.29
N CYS A 8 0.87 -32.19 -3.46
CA CYS A 8 0.96 -32.06 -2.02
C CYS A 8 2.16 -32.88 -1.54
N ILE A 9 3.32 -32.26 -1.43
CA ILE A 9 4.50 -32.84 -0.77
C ILE A 9 4.18 -32.80 0.72
N ARG A 10 3.85 -33.95 1.30
CA ARG A 10 3.78 -34.15 2.75
C ARG A 10 5.16 -34.60 3.20
N ASP A 11 5.99 -33.65 3.63
CA ASP A 11 7.23 -33.97 4.29
C ASP A 11 6.95 -34.44 5.73
N ARG A 12 7.55 -35.57 6.13
CA ARG A 12 7.55 -36.04 7.50
C ARG A 12 8.92 -35.79 8.10
N HIS A 13 8.94 -34.96 9.14
CA HIS A 13 10.13 -34.79 9.96
C HIS A 13 10.11 -35.84 11.08
N TYR A 14 11.22 -36.55 11.22
CA TYR A 14 11.42 -37.50 12.30
C TYR A 14 12.44 -36.93 13.28
N ALA A 15 12.10 -36.93 14.55
CA ALA A 15 12.94 -36.37 15.59
C ALA A 15 12.74 -37.09 16.90
N GLU A 16 13.84 -37.34 17.64
CA GLU A 16 13.86 -38.05 18.92
C GLU A 16 14.72 -37.32 19.98
N GLY A 17 14.69 -37.81 21.19
CA GLY A 17 15.58 -37.33 22.26
C GLY A 17 15.20 -35.98 22.82
N PHE A 18 13.89 -35.75 23.05
CA PHE A 18 13.38 -34.51 23.66
C PHE A 18 13.80 -34.41 25.14
N PRO A 19 14.31 -33.27 25.62
CA PRO A 19 14.59 -33.06 27.03
C PRO A 19 13.28 -33.08 27.85
N ASN A 20 13.27 -33.78 28.98
CA ASN A 20 12.10 -33.85 29.88
C ASN A 20 11.70 -32.53 30.51
N SER A 21 12.58 -31.52 30.47
CA SER A 21 12.37 -30.19 31.04
C SER A 21 11.78 -29.17 30.09
N GLN A 22 11.53 -29.55 28.83
CA GLN A 22 11.04 -28.63 27.80
C GLN A 22 9.77 -29.20 27.15
N THR A 23 8.94 -28.29 26.61
CA THR A 23 7.76 -28.68 25.83
C THR A 23 8.19 -29.58 24.66
N ALA A 24 7.38 -30.57 24.32
CA ALA A 24 7.65 -31.49 23.21
C ALA A 24 7.45 -30.79 21.85
N ASP A 25 8.37 -29.87 21.53
CA ASP A 25 8.44 -29.20 20.23
C ASP A 25 9.61 -29.80 19.45
N ILE A 26 9.41 -29.98 18.14
CA ILE A 26 10.42 -30.57 17.24
C ILE A 26 11.76 -29.80 17.26
N THR A 27 11.73 -28.52 17.59
CA THR A 27 12.91 -27.65 17.72
C THR A 27 13.87 -28.13 18.82
N PHE A 28 13.39 -28.82 19.85
CA PHE A 28 14.21 -29.32 20.98
C PHE A 28 14.69 -30.73 20.80
N ALA A 29 14.40 -31.36 19.66
CA ALA A 29 14.91 -32.71 19.38
C ALA A 29 16.43 -32.75 19.33
N ARG A 30 17.04 -33.81 19.90
CA ARG A 30 18.48 -34.06 19.89
C ARG A 30 18.92 -34.96 18.74
N GLN A 31 18.03 -35.80 18.25
CA GLN A 31 18.24 -36.72 17.13
C GLN A 31 17.22 -36.44 16.01
N TYR A 32 17.71 -36.29 14.80
CA TYR A 32 16.92 -36.00 13.61
C TYR A 32 17.56 -36.61 12.36
N ALA A 33 16.78 -36.94 11.38
CA ALA A 33 17.26 -37.47 10.12
C ALA A 33 17.90 -36.37 9.27
N GLN A 34 19.03 -36.72 8.62
CA GLN A 34 19.68 -35.83 7.62
C GLN A 34 20.17 -34.49 8.16
N ASP A 35 21.27 -34.42 8.86
CA ASP A 35 22.10 -33.24 9.19
C ASP A 35 21.41 -31.86 9.35
N LYS A 36 20.10 -31.78 9.23
CA LYS A 36 19.31 -30.55 9.36
C LYS A 36 18.40 -30.66 10.56
N LYS A 37 18.69 -29.83 11.57
CA LYS A 37 17.81 -29.72 12.74
C LYS A 37 16.47 -29.15 12.33
N PRO A 38 15.35 -29.84 12.63
CA PRO A 38 14.02 -29.31 12.35
C PRO A 38 13.74 -28.10 13.24
N VAL A 39 13.03 -27.10 12.68
CA VAL A 39 12.59 -25.90 13.39
C VAL A 39 11.07 -25.90 13.39
N GLY A 40 10.48 -25.80 14.56
CA GLY A 40 9.04 -25.60 14.75
C GLY A 40 8.76 -24.19 15.27
N ILE A 41 7.70 -23.57 14.75
CA ILE A 41 7.18 -22.29 15.27
C ILE A 41 5.76 -22.57 15.74
N SER A 42 5.49 -22.25 17.01
CA SER A 42 4.15 -22.32 17.57
C SER A 42 3.72 -20.94 18.03
N SER A 43 2.55 -20.48 17.58
CA SER A 43 1.95 -19.22 17.99
C SER A 43 0.54 -19.46 18.49
N ILE A 44 0.22 -18.91 19.65
CA ILE A 44 -1.13 -19.00 20.23
C ILE A 44 -1.67 -17.60 20.44
N THR A 45 -2.72 -17.26 19.72
CA THR A 45 -3.49 -16.03 19.92
C THR A 45 -4.86 -16.39 20.48
N ARG A 46 -5.30 -15.65 21.49
CA ARG A 46 -6.64 -15.81 22.09
C ARG A 46 -7.38 -14.49 21.96
N GLU A 47 -8.59 -14.58 21.47
CA GLU A 47 -9.50 -13.43 21.34
C GLU A 47 -10.86 -13.81 21.88
N ILE A 48 -11.50 -12.85 22.57
CA ILE A 48 -12.90 -12.93 22.98
C ILE A 48 -13.57 -11.63 22.55
N SER A 49 -14.78 -11.73 22.01
CA SER A 49 -15.55 -10.56 21.62
C SER A 49 -17.04 -10.72 21.89
N PHE A 50 -17.67 -9.61 22.26
CA PHE A 50 -19.10 -9.47 22.41
C PHE A 50 -19.62 -8.51 21.36
N LEU A 51 -20.67 -8.89 20.64
CA LEU A 51 -21.26 -8.09 19.58
C LEU A 51 -22.76 -7.88 19.86
N GLY A 52 -23.19 -6.63 19.76
CA GLY A 52 -24.60 -6.25 19.78
C GLY A 52 -24.92 -5.39 18.55
N THR A 53 -26.03 -5.71 17.88
CA THR A 53 -26.53 -4.93 16.74
C THR A 53 -28.00 -4.62 16.93
N ALA A 54 -28.42 -3.42 16.55
CA ALA A 54 -29.82 -3.01 16.51
C ALA A 54 -30.08 -2.25 15.21
N SER A 55 -31.10 -2.67 14.48
CA SER A 55 -31.54 -2.04 13.24
C SER A 55 -33.00 -1.70 13.33
N TYR A 56 -33.36 -0.48 12.97
CA TYR A 56 -34.73 -0.01 12.93
C TYR A 56 -35.01 0.68 11.61
N SER A 57 -36.13 0.29 10.98
CA SER A 57 -36.61 0.90 9.77
C SER A 57 -38.06 1.36 9.99
N TYR A 58 -38.34 2.61 9.68
CA TYR A 58 -39.67 3.17 9.74
C TYR A 58 -40.19 3.49 8.33
N ASP A 59 -41.22 2.79 7.90
CA ASP A 59 -41.93 2.98 6.63
C ASP A 59 -41.00 2.97 5.39
N ASP A 60 -39.91 2.19 5.45
CA ASP A 60 -38.83 2.18 4.46
C ASP A 60 -38.23 3.58 4.13
N ARG A 61 -38.55 4.59 4.92
CA ARG A 61 -38.08 5.97 4.76
C ARG A 61 -36.86 6.28 5.62
N TYR A 62 -36.94 5.94 6.90
CA TYR A 62 -35.90 6.23 7.88
C TYR A 62 -35.30 4.95 8.40
N ASN A 63 -34.00 4.79 8.24
CA ASN A 63 -33.29 3.61 8.73
C ASN A 63 -32.23 4.08 9.73
N VAL A 64 -32.11 3.35 10.84
CA VAL A 64 -31.11 3.55 11.88
C VAL A 64 -30.46 2.22 12.17
N ASP A 65 -29.11 2.15 12.09
CA ASP A 65 -28.35 0.97 12.46
C ASP A 65 -27.35 1.34 13.55
N LEU A 66 -27.31 0.53 14.59
CA LEU A 66 -26.37 0.67 15.70
C LEU A 66 -25.62 -0.64 15.86
N THR A 67 -24.32 -0.57 15.98
CA THR A 67 -23.47 -1.73 16.27
C THR A 67 -22.51 -1.37 17.39
N PHE A 68 -22.37 -2.29 18.32
CA PHE A 68 -21.38 -2.20 19.40
C PHE A 68 -20.63 -3.51 19.50
N ARG A 69 -19.32 -3.46 19.56
CA ARG A 69 -18.44 -4.61 19.78
C ARG A 69 -17.42 -4.28 20.86
N GLU A 70 -17.29 -5.17 21.82
CA GLU A 70 -16.22 -5.17 22.80
C GLU A 70 -15.33 -6.37 22.56
N SER A 71 -14.04 -6.17 22.38
CA SER A 71 -13.09 -7.24 22.04
C SER A 71 -11.87 -7.19 22.95
N ALA A 72 -11.39 -8.36 23.36
CA ALA A 72 -10.13 -8.50 24.07
C ALA A 72 -9.22 -9.47 23.32
N SER A 73 -7.92 -9.13 23.26
CA SER A 73 -6.92 -9.98 22.60
C SER A 73 -5.69 -10.17 23.48
N SER A 74 -5.12 -11.37 23.44
CA SER A 74 -3.86 -11.70 24.11
C SER A 74 -2.64 -11.02 23.50
N LEU A 75 -2.79 -10.34 22.37
CA LEU A 75 -1.73 -9.59 21.67
C LEU A 75 -1.40 -8.26 22.35
N TYR A 76 -2.25 -7.79 23.28
CA TYR A 76 -2.09 -6.52 23.99
C TYR A 76 -1.76 -6.70 25.46
N GLY A 77 -1.11 -5.71 26.06
CA GLY A 77 -0.78 -5.68 27.47
C GLY A 77 -1.99 -5.81 28.39
N ALA A 78 -1.74 -6.19 29.64
CA ALA A 78 -2.81 -6.46 30.60
C ALA A 78 -3.79 -5.29 30.72
N ASP A 79 -3.29 -4.06 30.70
CA ASP A 79 -4.07 -2.84 30.88
C ASP A 79 -4.81 -2.36 29.60
N ASN A 80 -4.40 -2.88 28.43
CA ASN A 80 -4.93 -2.45 27.14
C ASN A 80 -5.55 -3.61 26.32
N ARG A 81 -5.96 -4.71 26.97
CA ARG A 81 -6.50 -5.89 26.29
C ARG A 81 -7.84 -5.66 25.63
N TRP A 82 -8.67 -4.84 26.25
CA TRP A 82 -10.03 -4.55 25.80
C TRP A 82 -10.06 -3.33 24.90
N SER A 83 -10.82 -3.44 23.83
CA SER A 83 -11.09 -2.35 22.89
C SER A 83 -12.54 -2.36 22.48
N SER A 84 -13.16 -1.20 22.65
CA SER A 84 -14.54 -0.96 22.23
C SER A 84 -14.56 -0.46 20.79
N ALA A 85 -15.42 -1.02 19.98
CA ALA A 85 -15.74 -0.53 18.66
C ALA A 85 -17.25 -0.29 18.56
N TRP A 86 -17.65 0.76 17.91
CA TRP A 86 -19.06 1.06 17.71
C TRP A 86 -19.29 1.77 16.38
N SER A 87 -20.47 1.62 15.84
CA SER A 87 -20.93 2.40 14.70
C SER A 87 -22.39 2.76 14.83
N ALA A 88 -22.72 3.96 14.41
CA ALA A 88 -24.09 4.43 14.28
C ALA A 88 -24.28 4.97 12.87
N SER A 89 -25.33 4.55 12.20
CA SER A 89 -25.69 5.05 10.88
C SER A 89 -27.15 5.42 10.80
N VAL A 90 -27.43 6.46 10.04
CA VAL A 90 -28.79 6.89 9.70
C VAL A 90 -28.88 7.01 8.18
N ALA A 91 -30.01 6.61 7.66
CA ALA A 91 -30.30 6.78 6.24
C ALA A 91 -31.74 7.22 6.01
N TRP A 92 -31.88 8.17 5.10
CA TRP A 92 -33.18 8.71 4.68
C TRP A 92 -33.42 8.38 3.21
N ASN A 93 -34.40 7.55 2.95
CA ASN A 93 -34.87 7.19 1.62
C ASN A 93 -35.88 8.23 1.13
N LEU A 94 -35.39 9.36 0.61
CA LEU A 94 -36.23 10.47 0.16
C LEU A 94 -37.21 10.07 -0.97
N HIS A 95 -36.83 9.10 -1.80
CA HIS A 95 -37.67 8.62 -2.88
C HIS A 95 -38.99 7.96 -2.40
N ASN A 96 -39.05 7.54 -1.12
CA ASN A 96 -40.24 6.98 -0.50
C ASN A 96 -41.11 8.04 0.18
N GLU A 97 -40.68 9.31 0.20
CA GLU A 97 -41.49 10.39 0.73
C GLU A 97 -42.68 10.73 -0.19
N PRO A 98 -43.84 11.11 0.38
CA PRO A 98 -45.07 11.37 -0.40
C PRO A 98 -44.87 12.37 -1.53
N PHE A 99 -43.96 13.34 -1.37
CA PHE A 99 -43.70 14.37 -2.38
C PHE A 99 -42.75 13.94 -3.53
N LEU A 100 -42.08 12.78 -3.39
CA LEU A 100 -41.20 12.21 -4.41
C LEU A 100 -41.63 10.84 -4.92
N ARG A 101 -42.53 10.17 -4.22
CA ARG A 101 -42.92 8.78 -4.46
C ARG A 101 -43.52 8.52 -5.85
N ASP A 102 -44.27 9.48 -6.38
CA ASP A 102 -45.01 9.34 -7.63
C ASP A 102 -44.23 9.80 -8.86
N GLN A 103 -42.88 9.87 -8.77
CA GLN A 103 -42.04 10.28 -9.89
C GLN A 103 -41.40 9.09 -10.61
N ASP A 104 -41.61 8.99 -11.91
CA ASP A 104 -41.01 7.97 -12.78
C ASP A 104 -39.52 8.19 -13.06
N VAL A 105 -39.04 9.42 -12.90
CA VAL A 105 -37.66 9.81 -13.26
C VAL A 105 -36.64 9.47 -12.17
N LEU A 106 -37.01 9.78 -10.92
CA LEU A 106 -36.14 9.57 -9.75
C LEU A 106 -36.47 8.22 -9.09
N LYS A 107 -35.71 7.19 -9.42
CA LYS A 107 -35.97 5.83 -8.92
C LYS A 107 -35.43 5.60 -7.51
N GLN A 108 -34.37 6.31 -7.16
CA GLN A 108 -33.73 6.22 -5.84
C GLN A 108 -33.10 7.56 -5.49
N PHE A 109 -33.37 8.01 -4.28
CA PHE A 109 -32.63 9.10 -3.65
C PHE A 109 -32.53 8.79 -2.17
N LYS A 110 -31.34 8.41 -1.74
CA LYS A 110 -31.01 8.04 -0.37
C LYS A 110 -29.87 8.93 0.12
N ILE A 111 -30.08 9.57 1.25
CA ILE A 111 -29.01 10.28 2.00
C ILE A 111 -28.63 9.39 3.18
N ARG A 112 -27.37 9.28 3.47
CA ARG A 112 -26.83 8.48 4.57
C ARG A 112 -25.76 9.26 5.33
N ALA A 113 -25.72 9.07 6.64
CA ALA A 113 -24.67 9.57 7.50
C ALA A 113 -24.28 8.48 8.49
N SER A 114 -23.01 8.35 8.75
CA SER A 114 -22.49 7.40 9.73
C SER A 114 -21.33 7.97 10.52
N ALA A 115 -21.23 7.53 11.77
CA ALA A 115 -20.08 7.75 12.63
C ALA A 115 -19.73 6.43 13.30
N GLY A 116 -18.44 6.17 13.50
CA GLY A 116 -18.02 4.93 14.15
C GLY A 116 -16.58 4.95 14.57
N LEU A 117 -16.31 4.23 15.66
CA LEU A 117 -14.98 3.95 16.18
C LEU A 117 -14.65 2.49 15.90
N THR A 118 -13.55 2.24 15.20
CA THR A 118 -13.04 0.90 14.93
C THR A 118 -11.66 0.71 15.53
N GLY A 119 -11.41 -0.47 16.12
CA GLY A 119 -10.08 -0.89 16.56
C GLY A 119 -9.42 -1.77 15.49
N ASN A 120 -8.13 -1.60 15.28
CA ASN A 120 -7.35 -2.41 14.36
C ASN A 120 -6.35 -3.29 15.11
N GLN A 121 -6.27 -4.56 14.73
CA GLN A 121 -5.41 -5.58 15.34
C GLN A 121 -4.31 -6.10 14.39
N ASN A 122 -3.84 -5.32 13.45
CA ASN A 122 -2.86 -5.79 12.46
C ASN A 122 -1.48 -6.11 13.08
N TYR A 123 -1.46 -7.10 13.98
CA TYR A 123 -0.24 -7.68 14.51
C TYR A 123 -0.16 -9.16 14.20
N ASP A 124 0.98 -9.56 13.67
CA ASP A 124 1.28 -10.97 13.45
C ASP A 124 1.97 -11.64 14.64
N THR A 125 2.42 -10.87 15.64
CA THR A 125 3.24 -11.37 16.75
C THR A 125 2.99 -10.61 18.04
N ASN A 126 3.28 -11.27 19.18
CA ASN A 126 3.24 -10.68 20.53
C ASN A 126 4.35 -9.62 20.71
N GLU A 127 4.02 -8.36 20.43
CA GLU A 127 4.96 -7.23 20.61
C GLU A 127 4.96 -6.66 22.04
N VAL A 128 3.99 -7.08 22.83
CA VAL A 128 3.78 -6.61 24.22
C VAL A 128 4.56 -7.40 25.23
N LEU A 129 4.81 -8.68 24.95
CA LEU A 129 5.49 -9.60 25.83
C LEU A 129 6.92 -9.87 25.35
N ALA A 130 7.81 -10.12 26.32
CA ALA A 130 9.14 -10.62 26.03
C ALA A 130 9.05 -12.00 25.36
N THR A 131 9.44 -12.07 24.09
CA THR A 131 9.50 -13.31 23.33
C THR A 131 10.95 -13.77 23.18
N TYR A 132 11.18 -15.05 23.45
CA TYR A 132 12.51 -15.64 23.40
C TYR A 132 12.63 -16.56 22.19
N LEU A 133 13.74 -16.43 21.47
CA LEU A 133 14.13 -17.39 20.43
C LEU A 133 15.22 -18.28 20.97
N TYR A 134 15.11 -19.58 20.68
CA TYR A 134 16.12 -20.56 21.08
C TYR A 134 17.24 -20.65 20.03
N TYR A 135 18.48 -20.75 20.52
CA TYR A 135 19.60 -21.03 19.66
C TYR A 135 19.53 -22.48 19.15
N THR A 136 19.11 -22.65 17.93
CA THR A 136 18.95 -23.99 17.32
C THR A 136 20.25 -24.51 16.70
N GLY A 137 21.23 -23.65 16.43
CA GLY A 137 22.49 -23.99 15.76
C GLY A 137 23.67 -24.27 16.68
N ALA A 138 23.55 -23.91 17.96
CA ALA A 138 24.64 -24.11 18.92
C ALA A 138 24.10 -24.46 20.30
N THR A 139 24.78 -25.38 20.99
CA THR A 139 24.48 -25.76 22.36
C THR A 139 25.70 -25.55 23.25
N TYR A 140 25.51 -25.08 24.47
CA TYR A 140 26.55 -24.98 25.49
C TYR A 140 26.34 -26.10 26.52
N HIS A 141 27.31 -26.99 26.66
CA HIS A 141 27.21 -28.21 27.50
C HIS A 141 25.93 -29.01 27.25
N GLY A 142 25.49 -29.14 25.98
CA GLY A 142 24.26 -29.87 25.62
C GLY A 142 22.95 -29.14 25.95
N GLN A 143 23.04 -27.93 26.47
CA GLN A 143 21.86 -27.07 26.74
C GLN A 143 21.64 -26.06 25.61
N THR A 144 20.38 -25.88 25.23
CA THR A 144 19.99 -24.89 24.23
C THR A 144 19.79 -23.55 24.92
N GLY A 145 20.57 -22.55 24.51
CA GLY A 145 20.41 -21.17 24.97
C GLY A 145 19.19 -20.49 24.33
N ALA A 146 18.71 -19.42 24.94
CA ALA A 146 17.69 -18.56 24.40
C ALA A 146 18.09 -17.09 24.50
N TYR A 147 17.67 -16.28 23.56
CA TYR A 147 17.84 -14.84 23.58
C TYR A 147 16.53 -14.13 23.34
N LEU A 148 16.42 -12.90 23.83
CA LEU A 148 15.24 -12.06 23.64
C LEU A 148 15.14 -11.67 22.15
N SER A 149 14.04 -12.01 21.51
CA SER A 149 13.83 -11.80 20.07
C SER A 149 13.56 -10.35 19.72
N LYS A 150 12.77 -9.68 20.56
CA LYS A 150 12.33 -8.30 20.36
C LYS A 150 12.20 -7.60 21.71
N MET A 151 12.37 -6.30 21.69
CA MET A 151 12.09 -5.48 22.87
C MET A 151 10.58 -5.39 23.09
N PRO A 152 10.05 -5.84 24.25
CA PRO A 152 8.62 -5.78 24.54
C PRO A 152 8.18 -4.35 24.85
N ASN A 153 6.98 -3.99 24.44
CA ASN A 153 6.34 -2.74 24.84
C ASN A 153 4.97 -3.03 25.48
N PRO A 154 4.90 -3.19 26.83
CA PRO A 154 3.66 -3.47 27.53
C PRO A 154 2.67 -2.29 27.52
N ALA A 155 3.12 -1.09 27.18
CA ALA A 155 2.28 0.12 27.10
C ALA A 155 1.53 0.24 25.77
N LEU A 156 1.73 -0.69 24.84
CA LEU A 156 1.12 -0.66 23.53
C LEU A 156 -0.41 -0.63 23.61
N LYS A 157 -1.01 0.34 22.90
CA LYS A 157 -2.46 0.55 22.82
C LYS A 157 -2.98 0.09 21.46
N TRP A 158 -4.26 -0.24 21.41
CA TRP A 158 -4.97 -0.48 20.19
C TRP A 158 -4.92 0.74 19.27
N GLU A 159 -4.65 0.52 18.01
CA GLU A 159 -4.90 1.52 16.99
C GLU A 159 -6.41 1.72 16.88
N GLN A 160 -6.87 2.95 17.02
CA GLN A 160 -8.27 3.32 16.95
C GLN A 160 -8.49 4.29 15.81
N ARG A 161 -9.56 4.07 15.08
CA ARG A 161 -9.95 4.93 13.96
C ARG A 161 -11.38 5.39 14.14
N MET A 162 -11.54 6.71 14.25
CA MET A 162 -12.84 7.38 14.28
C MET A 162 -13.18 7.86 12.88
N ASP A 163 -14.27 7.33 12.34
CA ASP A 163 -14.76 7.62 10.99
C ASP A 163 -16.06 8.41 11.04
N TYR A 164 -16.16 9.43 10.19
CA TYR A 164 -17.40 10.14 9.86
C TYR A 164 -17.59 10.07 8.35
N ASN A 165 -18.77 9.66 7.92
CA ASN A 165 -19.14 9.60 6.51
C ASN A 165 -20.50 10.23 6.29
N VAL A 166 -20.63 11.01 5.21
CA VAL A 166 -21.92 11.49 4.69
C VAL A 166 -21.96 11.19 3.21
N GLY A 167 -23.03 10.56 2.76
CA GLY A 167 -23.16 10.14 1.38
C GLY A 167 -24.57 10.28 0.82
N ALA A 168 -24.66 10.23 -0.49
CA ALA A 168 -25.92 10.23 -1.22
C ALA A 168 -25.86 9.21 -2.36
N ASP A 169 -26.91 8.42 -2.49
CA ASP A 169 -27.11 7.48 -3.58
C ASP A 169 -28.33 7.94 -4.40
N ILE A 170 -28.12 8.21 -5.69
CA ILE A 170 -29.12 8.78 -6.56
C ILE A 170 -29.23 7.91 -7.82
N THR A 171 -30.44 7.46 -8.16
CA THR A 171 -30.72 6.79 -9.43
C THR A 171 -31.78 7.57 -10.19
N ILE A 172 -31.37 8.16 -11.30
CA ILE A 172 -32.23 8.94 -12.19
C ILE A 172 -32.27 8.22 -13.53
N HIS A 173 -33.44 7.77 -13.95
CA HIS A 173 -33.61 7.02 -15.20
C HIS A 173 -32.67 5.80 -15.30
N ARG A 174 -31.55 5.98 -16.01
CA ARG A 174 -30.53 4.97 -16.29
C ARG A 174 -29.16 5.32 -15.70
N ALA A 175 -29.10 6.44 -14.97
CA ALA A 175 -27.89 6.89 -14.28
C ALA A 175 -27.97 6.57 -12.80
N THR A 176 -26.95 5.90 -12.27
CA THR A 176 -26.76 5.69 -10.83
C THR A 176 -25.51 6.43 -10.40
N ILE A 177 -25.66 7.32 -9.43
CA ILE A 177 -24.59 8.14 -8.86
C ILE A 177 -24.52 7.85 -7.38
N ALA A 178 -23.32 7.56 -6.88
CA ALA A 178 -23.04 7.52 -5.45
C ALA A 178 -21.96 8.56 -5.15
N PHE A 179 -22.17 9.31 -4.09
CA PHE A 179 -21.26 10.34 -3.61
C PHE A 179 -21.02 10.16 -2.12
N ASP A 180 -19.77 10.24 -1.69
CA ASP A 180 -19.35 10.12 -0.31
C ASP A 180 -18.34 11.20 0.05
N TYR A 181 -18.54 11.81 1.22
CA TYR A 181 -17.53 12.59 1.92
C TYR A 181 -17.17 11.88 3.22
N TYR A 182 -15.90 11.70 3.48
CA TYR A 182 -15.41 11.09 4.71
C TYR A 182 -14.34 11.93 5.40
N ASN A 183 -14.31 11.82 6.72
CA ASN A 183 -13.24 12.33 7.57
C ASN A 183 -12.92 11.27 8.63
N SER A 184 -11.70 10.80 8.62
CA SER A 184 -11.22 9.70 9.43
C SER A 184 -9.99 10.14 10.21
N VAL A 185 -10.00 9.89 11.52
CA VAL A 185 -8.87 10.17 12.41
C VAL A 185 -8.42 8.86 13.02
N THR A 186 -7.20 8.46 12.71
CA THR A 186 -6.54 7.30 13.30
C THR A 186 -5.64 7.77 14.44
N GLU A 187 -5.84 7.19 15.61
CA GLU A 187 -5.04 7.42 16.82
C GLU A 187 -4.26 6.17 17.19
N ASN A 188 -3.15 6.35 17.92
CA ASN A 188 -2.29 5.26 18.37
C ASN A 188 -1.80 4.35 17.21
N MET A 189 -1.58 4.93 16.05
CA MET A 189 -1.00 4.19 14.93
C MET A 189 0.31 3.51 15.34
N LEU A 190 0.50 2.30 14.89
CA LEU A 190 1.64 1.47 15.29
C LEU A 190 2.73 1.48 14.24
N THR A 191 3.95 1.67 14.71
CA THR A 191 5.13 1.60 13.85
C THR A 191 6.34 1.05 14.60
N ASP A 192 7.35 0.67 13.83
CA ASP A 192 8.67 0.35 14.35
C ASP A 192 9.44 1.65 14.58
N VAL A 193 9.81 1.90 15.82
CA VAL A 193 10.62 3.04 16.23
C VAL A 193 12.05 2.56 16.45
N ALA A 194 13.00 3.21 15.82
CA ALA A 194 14.40 2.92 16.01
C ALA A 194 14.85 3.32 17.44
N ILE A 195 15.55 2.42 18.12
CA ILE A 195 16.09 2.64 19.45
C ILE A 195 17.62 2.51 19.45
N PRO A 196 18.31 3.06 20.45
CA PRO A 196 19.77 2.94 20.54
C PRO A 196 20.22 1.48 20.51
N ILE A 197 21.26 1.18 19.73
CA ILE A 197 21.84 -0.18 19.59
C ILE A 197 22.32 -0.71 20.95
N SER A 198 22.66 0.17 21.90
CA SER A 198 23.03 -0.20 23.27
C SER A 198 21.94 -0.96 24.03
N THR A 199 20.69 -0.92 23.58
CA THR A 199 19.58 -1.72 24.12
C THR A 199 19.61 -3.18 23.66
N GLY A 200 20.44 -3.51 22.66
CA GLY A 200 20.50 -4.83 22.03
C GLY A 200 19.45 -5.05 20.92
N PHE A 201 18.69 -4.01 20.57
CA PHE A 201 17.63 -4.07 19.55
C PHE A 201 17.73 -2.88 18.61
N ASP A 202 17.31 -3.09 17.35
CA ASP A 202 17.28 -2.03 16.36
C ASP A 202 16.00 -1.18 16.45
N THR A 203 14.88 -1.82 16.79
CA THR A 203 13.55 -1.19 16.83
C THR A 203 12.70 -1.72 17.97
N VAL A 204 11.72 -0.91 18.38
CA VAL A 204 10.60 -1.27 19.25
C VAL A 204 9.30 -0.83 18.63
N LYS A 205 8.22 -1.60 18.81
CA LYS A 205 6.87 -1.16 18.42
C LYS A 205 6.36 -0.09 19.38
N ASP A 206 5.87 1.01 18.82
CA ASP A 206 5.28 2.10 19.62
C ASP A 206 4.11 2.76 18.88
N ASN A 207 3.30 3.51 19.62
CA ASN A 207 2.14 4.21 19.08
C ASN A 207 2.53 5.57 18.52
N LEU A 208 2.25 5.80 17.24
CA LEU A 208 2.71 6.95 16.44
C LEU A 208 2.01 8.27 16.70
N GLY A 209 0.96 8.42 17.39
CA GLY A 209 0.23 9.68 17.45
C GLY A 209 -1.02 9.66 16.55
N LYS A 210 -1.36 10.81 15.94
CA LYS A 210 -2.63 11.02 15.22
C LYS A 210 -2.43 11.34 13.76
N VAL A 211 -3.23 10.67 12.90
CA VAL A 211 -3.27 10.93 11.46
C VAL A 211 -4.71 11.14 11.02
N ARG A 212 -4.94 12.15 10.18
CA ARG A 212 -6.24 12.43 9.58
C ARG A 212 -6.22 12.12 8.10
N ASN A 213 -7.25 11.40 7.66
CA ASN A 213 -7.60 11.23 6.26
C ASN A 213 -8.97 11.85 6.00
N ARG A 214 -9.08 12.71 5.00
CA ARG A 214 -10.36 13.26 4.56
C ARG A 214 -10.42 13.24 3.05
N GLY A 215 -11.61 12.96 2.52
CA GLY A 215 -11.72 12.84 1.10
C GLY A 215 -13.14 12.83 0.59
N ILE A 216 -13.23 12.76 -0.72
CA ILE A 216 -14.47 12.69 -1.48
C ILE A 216 -14.36 11.52 -2.43
N GLU A 217 -15.41 10.74 -2.54
CA GLU A 217 -15.54 9.66 -3.52
C GLU A 217 -16.82 9.85 -4.33
N ALA A 218 -16.73 9.62 -5.63
CA ALA A 218 -17.89 9.61 -6.51
C ALA A 218 -17.84 8.40 -7.43
N LYS A 219 -18.99 7.77 -7.64
CA LYS A 219 -19.19 6.66 -8.57
C LYS A 219 -20.35 6.99 -9.49
N LEU A 220 -20.19 6.69 -10.77
CA LEU A 220 -21.21 6.85 -11.80
C LEU A 220 -21.35 5.56 -12.58
N SER A 221 -22.58 5.11 -12.79
CA SER A 221 -22.93 4.08 -13.76
C SER A 221 -24.06 4.60 -14.63
N TYR A 222 -23.92 4.50 -15.94
CA TYR A 222 -24.90 4.97 -16.90
C TYR A 222 -25.16 3.93 -17.98
N THR A 223 -26.38 3.44 -18.02
CA THR A 223 -26.83 2.51 -19.05
C THR A 223 -27.31 3.27 -20.28
N LEU A 224 -26.42 3.41 -21.27
CA LEU A 224 -26.70 4.08 -22.52
C LEU A 224 -27.82 3.40 -23.30
N TRP A 225 -27.77 2.10 -23.37
CA TRP A 225 -28.75 1.28 -24.08
C TRP A 225 -29.00 -0.04 -23.35
N GLN A 226 -30.25 -0.44 -23.30
CA GLN A 226 -30.68 -1.73 -22.78
C GLN A 226 -31.86 -2.22 -23.61
N GLY A 227 -31.73 -3.42 -24.15
CA GLY A 227 -32.74 -4.05 -24.98
C GLY A 227 -32.81 -5.57 -24.77
N LYS A 228 -33.73 -6.24 -25.45
CA LYS A 228 -33.90 -7.71 -25.34
C LYS A 228 -32.64 -8.51 -25.78
N GLN A 229 -31.77 -7.91 -26.57
CA GLN A 229 -30.63 -8.59 -27.19
C GLN A 229 -29.29 -8.16 -26.58
N GLY A 230 -29.28 -7.24 -25.62
CA GLY A 230 -28.05 -6.80 -24.98
C GLY A 230 -28.17 -5.47 -24.25
N PHE A 231 -27.03 -4.95 -23.84
CA PHE A 231 -26.90 -3.69 -23.13
C PHE A 231 -25.57 -2.99 -23.46
N PHE A 232 -25.51 -1.70 -23.18
CA PHE A 232 -24.27 -0.91 -23.16
C PHE A 232 -24.26 -0.03 -21.92
N ASN A 233 -23.30 -0.28 -21.03
CA ASN A 233 -23.15 0.44 -19.77
C ASN A 233 -21.78 1.12 -19.70
N LEU A 234 -21.77 2.38 -19.28
CA LEU A 234 -20.58 3.14 -18.91
C LEU A 234 -20.48 3.21 -17.40
N PHE A 235 -19.29 3.12 -16.87
CA PHE A 235 -19.05 3.28 -15.43
C PHE A 235 -17.75 4.03 -15.16
N GLY A 236 -17.69 4.66 -14.02
CA GLY A 236 -16.49 5.33 -13.55
C GLY A 236 -16.55 5.64 -12.06
N SER A 237 -15.39 5.77 -11.46
CA SER A 237 -15.24 6.25 -10.10
C SER A 237 -14.06 7.18 -9.98
N ILE A 238 -14.14 8.12 -9.07
CA ILE A 238 -13.06 9.01 -8.70
C ILE A 238 -13.02 9.14 -7.18
N ALA A 239 -11.83 9.12 -6.61
CA ALA A 239 -11.58 9.37 -5.21
C ALA A 239 -10.50 10.44 -5.07
N TYR A 240 -10.73 11.39 -4.19
CA TYR A 240 -9.77 12.40 -3.74
C TYR A 240 -9.51 12.19 -2.25
N ASN A 241 -8.26 12.09 -1.83
CA ASN A 241 -7.87 11.94 -0.43
C ASN A 241 -6.77 12.92 -0.04
N LYS A 242 -6.88 13.48 1.17
CA LYS A 242 -5.82 14.26 1.80
C LYS A 242 -5.48 13.64 3.15
N ASN A 243 -4.23 13.20 3.28
CA ASN A 243 -3.64 12.66 4.50
C ASN A 243 -2.80 13.75 5.18
N ILE A 244 -2.91 13.89 6.51
CA ILE A 244 -2.05 14.76 7.32
C ILE A 244 -1.80 14.16 8.70
N ILE A 245 -0.59 14.32 9.19
CA ILE A 245 -0.22 14.03 10.58
C ILE A 245 -0.71 15.20 11.45
N ILE A 246 -1.47 14.89 12.50
CA ILE A 246 -1.97 15.92 13.42
C ILE A 246 -0.97 16.14 14.55
N ASN A 247 -0.44 15.04 15.09
CA ASN A 247 0.49 15.08 16.21
C ASN A 247 1.42 13.87 16.17
N LEU A 248 2.71 14.11 16.41
CA LEU A 248 3.76 13.08 16.49
C LEU A 248 4.03 12.70 17.95
N SER A 249 4.38 11.43 18.16
CA SER A 249 4.95 10.98 19.43
C SER A 249 6.42 11.39 19.56
N GLU A 250 6.93 11.46 20.81
CA GLU A 250 8.35 11.75 21.07
C GLU A 250 9.27 10.69 20.45
N SER A 251 8.84 9.43 20.44
CA SER A 251 9.57 8.33 19.81
C SER A 251 9.85 8.57 18.32
N LEU A 252 8.92 9.22 17.62
CA LEU A 252 9.10 9.57 16.20
C LEU A 252 10.02 10.74 15.97
N LYS A 253 10.15 11.64 16.93
CA LYS A 253 11.17 12.70 16.84
C LYS A 253 12.57 12.09 16.84
N ALA A 254 12.82 11.12 17.73
CA ALA A 254 14.09 10.37 17.75
C ALA A 254 14.32 9.55 16.46
N TYR A 255 13.26 8.96 15.90
CA TYR A 255 13.32 8.32 14.59
C TYR A 255 13.73 9.31 13.49
N ASN A 256 13.15 10.50 13.46
CA ASN A 256 13.49 11.53 12.49
C ASN A 256 14.96 11.94 12.56
N GLU A 257 15.55 12.06 13.75
CA GLU A 257 16.97 12.35 13.93
C GLU A 257 17.86 11.27 13.29
N LYS A 258 17.53 9.99 13.49
CA LYS A 258 18.23 8.86 12.84
C LYS A 258 18.09 8.93 11.33
N MET A 259 16.88 9.24 10.81
CA MET A 259 16.64 9.37 9.38
C MET A 259 17.41 10.54 8.77
N MET A 260 17.54 11.65 9.48
CA MET A 260 18.36 12.78 9.05
C MET A 260 19.85 12.41 8.95
N ALA A 261 20.39 11.65 9.92
CA ALA A 261 21.74 11.12 9.84
C ALA A 261 21.93 10.19 8.63
N GLN A 262 20.95 9.32 8.35
CA GLN A 262 20.96 8.47 7.16
C GLN A 262 20.87 9.28 5.85
N ALA A 263 20.11 10.39 5.82
CA ALA A 263 20.04 11.26 4.67
C ALA A 263 21.37 11.95 4.38
N GLN A 264 22.17 12.23 5.40
CA GLN A 264 23.50 12.83 5.28
C GLN A 264 24.55 11.83 4.77
N ASP A 265 24.32 10.53 4.91
CA ASP A 265 25.26 9.50 4.47
C ASP A 265 25.52 9.60 2.95
N LYS A 266 26.82 9.64 2.57
CA LYS A 266 27.28 9.74 1.17
C LYS A 266 26.92 8.49 0.33
N SER A 267 26.60 7.37 0.95
CA SER A 267 26.15 6.16 0.27
C SER A 267 24.66 6.13 -0.04
N ASN A 268 23.84 6.97 0.64
CA ASN A 268 22.40 7.00 0.47
C ASN A 268 21.99 7.93 -0.67
N SER A 269 21.28 7.40 -1.64
CA SER A 269 20.78 8.14 -2.81
C SER A 269 19.25 8.26 -2.88
N THR A 270 18.56 7.81 -1.84
CA THR A 270 17.09 7.80 -1.80
C THR A 270 16.56 8.71 -0.71
N PRO A 271 15.41 9.37 -0.91
CA PRO A 271 14.75 10.11 0.15
C PRO A 271 14.47 9.20 1.35
N VAL A 272 14.70 9.73 2.53
CA VAL A 272 14.32 9.08 3.79
C VAL A 272 12.93 9.52 4.21
N LEU A 273 12.25 8.70 4.98
CA LEU A 273 10.93 9.02 5.49
C LEU A 273 11.09 9.86 6.77
N ILE A 274 10.61 11.09 6.73
CA ILE A 274 10.60 12.02 7.87
C ILE A 274 9.16 12.42 8.13
N TYR A 275 8.76 12.39 9.39
CA TYR A 275 7.43 12.75 9.81
C TYR A 275 7.43 14.12 10.49
N GLN A 276 6.45 14.97 10.14
CA GLN A 276 6.31 16.28 10.73
C GLN A 276 4.83 16.63 10.90
N ASP A 277 4.50 17.31 12.01
CA ASP A 277 3.15 17.78 12.27
C ASP A 277 2.64 18.67 11.13
N GLY A 278 1.40 18.46 10.73
CA GLY A 278 0.77 19.19 9.63
C GLY A 278 1.14 18.70 8.24
N MET A 279 2.13 17.81 8.09
CA MET A 279 2.57 17.27 6.81
C MET A 279 1.92 15.92 6.50
N PRO A 280 1.86 15.52 5.23
CA PRO A 280 1.44 14.17 4.84
C PRO A 280 2.41 13.10 5.32
N MET A 281 1.90 11.91 5.64
CA MET A 281 2.75 10.77 6.02
C MET A 281 3.75 10.37 4.94
N ASN A 282 3.36 10.48 3.68
CA ASN A 282 4.15 10.09 2.52
C ASN A 282 4.78 11.30 1.81
N ALA A 283 5.24 12.30 2.60
CA ALA A 283 6.00 13.42 2.09
C ALA A 283 7.38 12.97 1.59
N ILE A 284 7.77 13.45 0.41
CA ILE A 284 9.10 13.24 -0.16
C ILE A 284 9.99 14.37 0.31
N TRP A 285 10.97 14.05 1.14
CA TRP A 285 11.94 15.01 1.65
C TRP A 285 13.18 14.99 0.77
N ALA A 286 13.58 16.15 0.29
CA ALA A 286 14.76 16.31 -0.55
C ALA A 286 15.36 17.70 -0.42
N VAL A 287 16.67 17.83 -0.63
CA VAL A 287 17.35 19.11 -0.65
C VAL A 287 17.03 19.85 -1.96
N PRO A 288 16.63 21.13 -1.90
CA PRO A 288 16.38 21.91 -3.11
C PRO A 288 17.64 22.03 -3.96
N SER A 289 17.50 21.86 -5.28
CA SER A 289 18.58 21.94 -6.25
C SER A 289 18.18 22.83 -7.41
N LEU A 290 19.08 23.73 -7.84
CA LEU A 290 18.94 24.51 -9.08
C LEU A 290 19.44 23.77 -10.32
N GLY A 291 19.94 22.55 -10.16
CA GLY A 291 20.50 21.76 -11.25
C GLY A 291 22.02 21.74 -11.23
N ILE A 292 22.61 21.49 -12.39
CA ILE A 292 24.05 21.35 -12.57
C ILE A 292 24.65 22.67 -13.05
N ASP A 293 25.68 23.13 -12.36
CA ASP A 293 26.46 24.30 -12.79
C ASP A 293 27.16 24.02 -14.13
N PRO A 294 26.84 24.76 -15.18
CA PRO A 294 27.49 24.58 -16.48
C PRO A 294 29.01 24.75 -16.45
N THR A 295 29.54 25.52 -15.50
CA THR A 295 30.99 25.83 -15.43
C THR A 295 31.76 24.69 -14.78
N THR A 296 31.23 24.14 -13.68
CA THR A 296 31.97 23.18 -12.84
C THR A 296 31.49 21.73 -12.97
N GLY A 297 30.26 21.55 -13.46
CA GLY A 297 29.58 20.22 -13.52
C GLY A 297 29.15 19.70 -12.16
N GLN A 298 29.18 20.55 -11.12
CA GLN A 298 28.69 20.21 -9.78
C GLN A 298 27.20 20.57 -9.63
N GLU A 299 26.51 19.92 -8.71
CA GLU A 299 25.14 20.27 -8.38
C GLU A 299 25.09 21.46 -7.44
N ILE A 300 24.20 22.41 -7.73
CA ILE A 300 23.98 23.61 -6.90
C ILE A 300 22.81 23.35 -5.99
N TYR A 301 23.04 23.32 -4.68
CA TYR A 301 22.01 23.19 -3.65
C TYR A 301 21.58 24.57 -3.14
N VAL A 302 20.34 24.63 -2.67
CA VAL A 302 19.76 25.82 -2.04
C VAL A 302 19.56 25.54 -0.56
N ARG A 303 20.21 26.31 0.30
CA ARG A 303 20.04 26.23 1.76
C ARG A 303 18.69 26.80 2.20
N LYS A 304 18.27 26.51 3.42
CA LYS A 304 17.03 27.07 4.00
C LYS A 304 16.99 28.60 4.05
N ASP A 305 18.14 29.24 4.17
CA ASP A 305 18.30 30.72 4.13
C ASP A 305 18.28 31.29 2.71
N GLY A 306 18.18 30.45 1.68
CA GLY A 306 18.17 30.82 0.26
C GLY A 306 19.58 30.98 -0.34
N THR A 307 20.67 30.78 0.40
CA THR A 307 22.02 30.80 -0.13
C THR A 307 22.35 29.58 -0.97
N LEU A 308 23.24 29.76 -1.96
CA LEU A 308 23.66 28.69 -2.86
C LEU A 308 24.96 28.06 -2.37
N THR A 309 25.03 26.72 -2.52
CA THR A 309 26.21 25.94 -2.12
C THR A 309 26.40 24.72 -3.02
N TYR A 310 27.64 24.23 -3.09
CA TYR A 310 27.95 22.92 -3.69
C TYR A 310 28.00 21.79 -2.63
N GLU A 311 27.85 22.13 -1.35
CA GLU A 311 27.86 21.16 -0.27
C GLU A 311 26.44 20.74 0.08
N TYR A 312 26.19 19.43 0.07
CA TYR A 312 24.91 18.85 0.47
C TYR A 312 24.80 18.83 2.00
N ASP A 313 23.71 19.38 2.50
CA ASP A 313 23.32 19.25 3.91
C ASP A 313 21.88 18.71 4.00
N ALA A 314 21.70 17.58 4.70
CA ALA A 314 20.39 17.00 4.92
C ALA A 314 19.48 17.91 5.75
N GLN A 315 20.01 18.85 6.52
CA GLN A 315 19.23 19.83 7.28
C GLN A 315 18.47 20.81 6.37
N ASP A 316 18.91 20.98 5.13
CA ASP A 316 18.26 21.84 4.13
C ASP A 316 17.09 21.16 3.41
N GLN A 317 16.74 19.92 3.77
CA GLN A 317 15.61 19.23 3.17
C GLN A 317 14.29 19.98 3.38
N VAL A 318 13.48 19.97 2.33
CA VAL A 318 12.11 20.48 2.32
C VAL A 318 11.16 19.40 1.81
N VAL A 319 9.86 19.58 2.00
CA VAL A 319 8.87 18.73 1.35
C VAL A 319 8.84 19.05 -0.14
N ALA A 320 9.55 18.25 -0.92
CA ALA A 320 9.67 18.38 -2.37
C ALA A 320 8.46 17.83 -3.13
N GLY A 321 7.65 17.01 -2.48
CA GLY A 321 6.46 16.41 -3.07
C GLY A 321 5.73 15.49 -2.10
N ILE A 322 4.62 14.94 -2.57
CA ILE A 322 3.79 13.99 -1.84
C ILE A 322 3.63 12.76 -2.74
N SER A 323 4.01 11.57 -2.24
CA SER A 323 3.97 10.37 -3.07
C SER A 323 2.55 9.83 -3.27
N ASP A 324 1.62 10.18 -2.39
CA ASP A 324 0.22 9.79 -2.56
C ASP A 324 -0.44 10.56 -3.71
N PRO A 325 -1.16 9.88 -4.61
CA PRO A 325 -1.93 10.56 -5.62
C PRO A 325 -3.07 11.36 -4.96
N LYS A 326 -3.25 12.62 -5.36
CA LYS A 326 -4.37 13.46 -4.91
C LYS A 326 -5.70 12.90 -5.37
N TYR A 327 -5.74 12.37 -6.59
CA TYR A 327 -6.93 11.72 -7.16
C TYR A 327 -6.55 10.40 -7.80
N ARG A 328 -7.46 9.45 -7.71
CA ARG A 328 -7.38 8.14 -8.36
C ARG A 328 -8.78 7.66 -8.72
N GLY A 329 -8.85 6.81 -9.71
CA GLY A 329 -10.15 6.28 -10.13
C GLY A 329 -10.04 5.26 -11.22
N ASN A 330 -11.20 4.88 -11.71
CA ASN A 330 -11.34 4.04 -12.87
C ASN A 330 -12.50 4.52 -13.74
N PHE A 331 -12.47 4.16 -15.01
CA PHE A 331 -13.58 4.28 -15.92
C PHE A 331 -13.54 3.16 -16.95
N GLY A 332 -14.69 2.85 -17.47
CA GLY A 332 -14.78 1.77 -18.44
C GLY A 332 -16.17 1.63 -19.01
N PHE A 333 -16.32 0.58 -19.79
CA PHE A 333 -17.61 0.19 -20.33
C PHE A 333 -17.78 -1.33 -20.30
N ALA A 334 -19.03 -1.75 -20.29
CA ALA A 334 -19.43 -3.13 -20.53
C ALA A 334 -20.57 -3.14 -21.54
N ALA A 335 -20.43 -3.94 -22.57
CA ALA A 335 -21.39 -4.09 -23.65
C ALA A 335 -21.65 -5.55 -23.93
N GLU A 336 -22.89 -5.88 -24.22
CA GLU A 336 -23.27 -7.20 -24.74
C GLU A 336 -24.29 -7.03 -25.86
N TYR A 337 -24.12 -7.79 -26.94
CA TYR A 337 -25.06 -7.85 -28.03
C TYR A 337 -25.09 -9.23 -28.66
N LYS A 338 -26.25 -9.88 -28.65
CA LYS A 338 -26.47 -11.23 -29.25
C LYS A 338 -25.43 -12.27 -28.83
N GLY A 339 -25.04 -12.27 -27.55
CA GLY A 339 -24.05 -13.20 -26.99
C GLY A 339 -22.61 -12.77 -27.12
N PHE A 340 -22.28 -11.71 -27.88
CA PHE A 340 -20.96 -11.10 -27.87
C PHE A 340 -20.89 -10.09 -26.73
N GLY A 341 -19.93 -10.27 -25.84
CA GLY A 341 -19.68 -9.34 -24.74
C GLY A 341 -18.28 -8.75 -24.84
N LEU A 342 -18.19 -7.46 -24.60
CA LEU A 342 -16.94 -6.69 -24.55
C LEU A 342 -16.94 -5.79 -23.33
N SER A 343 -15.89 -5.86 -22.52
CA SER A 343 -15.68 -4.90 -21.46
C SER A 343 -14.23 -4.43 -21.42
N ALA A 344 -14.04 -3.18 -21.11
CA ALA A 344 -12.73 -2.59 -20.93
C ALA A 344 -12.73 -1.66 -19.71
N THR A 345 -11.64 -1.69 -18.94
CA THR A 345 -11.45 -0.84 -17.78
C THR A 345 -10.09 -0.16 -17.83
N CYS A 346 -10.10 1.14 -17.62
CA CYS A 346 -8.92 1.95 -17.41
C CYS A 346 -8.88 2.42 -15.95
N THR A 347 -7.69 2.46 -15.36
CA THR A 347 -7.44 3.09 -14.05
C THR A 347 -6.55 4.29 -14.23
N PHE A 348 -6.77 5.32 -13.46
CA PHE A 348 -5.95 6.53 -13.47
C PHE A 348 -5.59 6.97 -12.06
N LEU A 349 -4.45 7.61 -11.94
CA LEU A 349 -4.02 8.30 -10.74
C LEU A 349 -3.23 9.55 -11.11
N GLY A 350 -3.23 10.55 -10.24
CA GLY A 350 -2.48 11.76 -10.52
C GLY A 350 -2.45 12.77 -9.37
N GLY A 351 -1.69 13.83 -9.60
CA GLY A 351 -1.47 14.91 -8.64
C GLY A 351 -0.52 14.57 -7.49
N GLY A 352 0.07 13.37 -7.47
CA GLY A 352 1.17 13.01 -6.60
C GLY A 352 2.52 13.20 -7.29
N GLN A 353 3.59 13.09 -6.52
CA GLN A 353 4.97 13.13 -7.00
C GLN A 353 5.67 11.80 -6.71
N ARG A 354 6.74 11.57 -7.42
CA ARG A 354 7.59 10.40 -7.22
C ARG A 354 9.05 10.76 -7.36
N TYR A 355 9.87 10.28 -6.44
CA TYR A 355 11.31 10.31 -6.60
C TYR A 355 11.72 9.22 -7.59
N ASN A 356 12.35 9.61 -8.70
CA ASN A 356 12.72 8.67 -9.77
C ASN A 356 14.02 7.94 -9.44
N THR A 357 13.93 6.94 -8.56
CA THR A 357 15.06 6.11 -8.13
C THR A 357 15.73 5.38 -9.30
N THR A 358 14.97 5.03 -10.34
CA THR A 358 15.53 4.39 -11.54
C THR A 358 16.48 5.33 -12.28
N LEU A 359 16.07 6.59 -12.44
CA LEU A 359 16.90 7.60 -13.06
C LEU A 359 18.17 7.87 -12.23
N VAL A 360 18.04 7.95 -10.90
CA VAL A 360 19.18 8.14 -10.00
C VAL A 360 20.13 6.95 -10.08
N ASN A 361 19.64 5.73 -9.96
CA ASN A 361 20.49 4.55 -9.87
C ASN A 361 21.06 4.10 -11.21
N LYS A 362 20.34 4.29 -12.33
CA LYS A 362 20.76 3.81 -13.66
C LYS A 362 21.47 4.88 -14.50
N VAL A 363 21.30 6.15 -14.17
CA VAL A 363 21.87 7.24 -14.95
C VAL A 363 22.78 8.13 -14.10
N GLU A 364 22.29 8.67 -12.97
CA GLU A 364 23.06 9.61 -12.16
C GLU A 364 24.23 8.93 -11.43
N ASN A 365 23.94 7.89 -10.64
CA ASN A 365 24.91 7.15 -9.82
C ASN A 365 25.38 5.86 -10.52
N VAL A 366 25.64 5.95 -11.80
CA VAL A 366 26.00 4.78 -12.61
C VAL A 366 27.42 4.31 -12.31
N ASP A 367 27.60 3.00 -12.31
CA ASP A 367 28.93 2.38 -12.39
C ASP A 367 29.32 2.20 -13.86
N ILE A 368 30.31 2.97 -14.30
CA ILE A 368 30.76 2.99 -15.71
C ILE A 368 31.55 1.73 -16.13
N HIS A 369 31.89 0.84 -15.19
CA HIS A 369 32.56 -0.42 -15.49
C HIS A 369 31.60 -1.48 -16.09
N TYR A 370 30.29 -1.22 -16.06
CA TYR A 370 29.29 -2.10 -16.64
C TYR A 370 28.59 -1.48 -17.84
N ASN A 371 27.75 -2.25 -18.50
CA ASN A 371 26.90 -1.73 -19.57
C ASN A 371 25.87 -0.74 -19.00
N VAL A 372 25.90 0.50 -19.50
CA VAL A 372 25.14 1.63 -18.93
C VAL A 372 24.11 2.18 -19.92
N ASP A 373 23.13 2.91 -19.38
CA ASP A 373 22.13 3.62 -20.19
C ASP A 373 22.80 4.73 -21.03
N ARG A 374 22.39 4.85 -22.29
CA ARG A 374 22.91 5.87 -23.20
C ARG A 374 22.78 7.33 -22.68
N ARG A 375 21.80 7.60 -21.80
CA ARG A 375 21.60 8.91 -21.16
C ARG A 375 22.79 9.33 -20.29
N VAL A 376 23.56 8.37 -19.80
CA VAL A 376 24.81 8.61 -19.07
C VAL A 376 25.78 9.41 -19.90
N LEU A 377 25.85 9.14 -21.21
CA LEU A 377 26.75 9.85 -22.13
C LEU A 377 26.17 11.19 -22.58
N TYR A 378 24.92 11.21 -23.03
CA TYR A 378 24.35 12.39 -23.71
C TYR A 378 23.80 13.46 -22.75
N GLY A 379 23.38 13.08 -21.54
CA GLY A 379 22.82 14.01 -20.56
C GLY A 379 23.77 14.45 -19.46
N ARG A 380 24.98 13.92 -19.44
CA ARG A 380 25.98 14.20 -18.39
C ARG A 380 26.90 15.34 -18.78
N TRP A 381 27.27 16.13 -17.78
CA TRP A 381 28.23 17.20 -17.94
C TRP A 381 29.63 16.65 -18.26
N GLN A 382 30.26 17.17 -19.31
CA GLN A 382 31.57 16.74 -19.80
C GLN A 382 32.54 17.93 -19.98
N THR A 383 32.04 19.10 -20.38
CA THR A 383 32.87 20.24 -20.68
C THR A 383 32.26 21.52 -20.11
N PRO A 384 33.10 22.51 -19.68
CA PRO A 384 32.64 23.82 -19.22
C PRO A 384 31.74 24.51 -20.27
N GLY A 385 30.65 25.11 -19.78
CA GLY A 385 29.62 25.75 -20.62
C GLY A 385 28.49 24.82 -21.05
N GLN A 386 28.58 23.54 -20.78
CA GLN A 386 27.54 22.56 -21.12
C GLN A 386 26.35 22.62 -20.15
N ASN A 387 25.17 22.86 -20.69
CA ASN A 387 23.94 22.67 -19.90
C ASN A 387 23.62 21.16 -19.82
N ALA A 388 23.79 20.57 -18.66
CA ALA A 388 23.66 19.14 -18.43
C ALA A 388 22.57 18.83 -17.40
N MET A 389 21.90 17.67 -17.59
CA MET A 389 20.89 17.16 -16.65
C MET A 389 21.51 16.39 -15.48
N PHE A 390 22.69 15.77 -15.72
CA PHE A 390 23.38 14.92 -14.76
C PHE A 390 24.78 15.51 -14.46
N LYS A 391 25.17 15.42 -13.17
CA LYS A 391 26.45 15.95 -12.71
C LYS A 391 27.63 15.21 -13.33
N LYS A 392 28.83 15.81 -13.29
CA LYS A 392 30.07 15.11 -13.60
C LYS A 392 30.25 13.89 -12.71
N LEU A 393 30.95 12.86 -13.18
CA LEU A 393 31.38 11.75 -12.36
C LEU A 393 32.41 12.24 -11.34
N GLY A 394 32.26 11.84 -10.09
CA GLY A 394 33.14 12.20 -9.01
C GLY A 394 33.39 11.02 -8.06
N SER A 395 34.48 11.09 -7.33
CA SER A 395 34.83 10.16 -6.29
C SER A 395 35.24 10.89 -5.03
N TYR A 396 35.13 10.24 -3.88
CA TYR A 396 35.65 10.72 -2.60
C TYR A 396 36.47 9.63 -1.91
N THR A 397 37.39 10.03 -1.05
CA THR A 397 38.20 9.13 -0.25
C THR A 397 37.63 9.09 1.17
N ASP A 398 37.38 7.90 1.71
CA ASP A 398 36.91 7.73 3.08
C ASP A 398 38.03 7.91 4.13
N GLU A 399 37.67 7.86 5.41
CA GLU A 399 38.60 8.01 6.53
C GLU A 399 39.70 6.96 6.55
N ASN A 400 39.49 5.80 5.90
CA ASN A 400 40.44 4.71 5.77
C ASN A 400 41.32 4.82 4.51
N GLY A 401 41.23 5.90 3.76
CA GLY A 401 41.96 6.12 2.51
C GLY A 401 41.42 5.37 1.29
N LYS A 402 40.24 4.73 1.40
CA LYS A 402 39.60 4.04 0.29
C LYS A 402 38.77 4.98 -0.57
N GLN A 403 38.96 4.90 -1.88
CA GLN A 403 38.23 5.70 -2.84
C GLN A 403 36.84 5.08 -3.12
N HIS A 404 35.82 5.90 -3.08
CA HIS A 404 34.43 5.57 -3.38
C HIS A 404 33.87 6.55 -4.40
N ASP A 405 32.94 6.07 -5.24
CA ASP A 405 32.19 6.94 -6.13
C ASP A 405 31.23 7.83 -5.32
N GLU A 406 31.24 9.13 -5.60
CA GLU A 406 30.35 10.06 -4.93
C GLU A 406 28.93 9.93 -5.48
N LYS A 407 28.03 9.35 -4.67
CA LYS A 407 26.62 9.22 -5.03
C LYS A 407 25.86 10.52 -4.79
N THR A 408 24.98 10.85 -5.73
CA THR A 408 24.02 11.95 -5.54
C THR A 408 23.00 11.54 -4.50
N ARG A 409 22.86 12.32 -3.46
CA ARG A 409 21.87 12.16 -2.40
C ARG A 409 20.49 12.70 -2.85
N ALA A 410 19.48 12.60 -2.02
CA ALA A 410 18.13 12.98 -2.38
C ALA A 410 17.97 14.49 -2.63
N THR A 411 17.72 14.89 -3.88
CA THR A 411 17.48 16.27 -4.27
C THR A 411 16.17 16.44 -5.05
N THR A 412 15.65 17.67 -5.09
CA THR A 412 14.41 17.98 -5.82
C THR A 412 14.49 17.70 -7.31
N ARG A 413 15.68 17.63 -7.87
CA ARG A 413 15.94 17.38 -9.30
C ARG A 413 15.33 16.06 -9.82
N PHE A 414 15.16 15.08 -8.93
CA PHE A 414 14.61 13.76 -9.26
C PHE A 414 13.18 13.56 -8.79
N VAL A 415 12.55 14.57 -8.18
CA VAL A 415 11.13 14.57 -7.83
C VAL A 415 10.32 14.99 -9.04
N GLN A 416 9.45 14.08 -9.51
CA GLN A 416 8.68 14.27 -10.75
C GLN A 416 7.19 14.07 -10.47
N ASP A 417 6.33 14.78 -11.20
CA ASP A 417 4.88 14.59 -11.13
C ASP A 417 4.49 13.21 -11.66
N ASN A 418 3.75 12.46 -10.84
CA ASN A 418 3.32 11.11 -11.16
C ASN A 418 1.84 11.09 -11.57
N ASN A 419 1.60 11.08 -12.88
CA ASN A 419 0.28 10.92 -13.47
C ASN A 419 0.31 9.64 -14.34
N GLU A 420 -0.61 8.73 -14.07
CA GLU A 420 -0.68 7.44 -14.78
C GLU A 420 -2.08 7.15 -15.28
N LEU A 421 -2.16 6.61 -16.48
CA LEU A 421 -3.35 6.00 -17.07
C LEU A 421 -3.00 4.58 -17.49
N THR A 422 -3.63 3.60 -16.85
CA THR A 422 -3.40 2.19 -17.14
C THR A 422 -4.63 1.56 -17.77
N PHE A 423 -4.46 0.95 -18.93
CA PHE A 423 -5.42 0.02 -19.51
C PHE A 423 -5.36 -1.27 -18.71
N SER A 424 -6.25 -1.39 -17.72
CA SER A 424 -6.14 -2.41 -16.67
C SER A 424 -6.65 -3.75 -17.13
N SER A 425 -7.78 -3.80 -17.84
CA SER A 425 -8.38 -5.05 -18.29
C SER A 425 -9.16 -4.90 -19.58
N LEU A 426 -9.14 -5.96 -20.38
CA LEU A 426 -9.98 -6.19 -21.52
C LEU A 426 -10.57 -7.59 -21.41
N SER A 427 -11.88 -7.70 -21.55
CA SER A 427 -12.58 -8.97 -21.62
C SER A 427 -13.45 -9.01 -22.88
N LEU A 428 -13.25 -10.04 -23.67
CA LEU A 428 -14.07 -10.33 -24.84
C LEU A 428 -14.64 -11.74 -24.67
N TYR A 429 -15.93 -11.91 -24.82
CA TYR A 429 -16.52 -13.22 -24.73
C TYR A 429 -17.61 -13.42 -25.77
N TYR A 430 -17.88 -14.69 -26.05
CA TYR A 430 -19.03 -15.11 -26.85
C TYR A 430 -19.78 -16.23 -26.12
N GLU A 431 -21.06 -16.00 -25.89
CA GLU A 431 -21.99 -16.97 -25.34
C GLU A 431 -22.78 -17.59 -26.49
N PHE A 432 -22.61 -18.91 -26.69
CA PHE A 432 -23.22 -19.62 -27.79
C PHE A 432 -24.73 -19.73 -27.61
N ASN A 433 -25.44 -19.65 -28.74
CA ASN A 433 -26.90 -19.75 -28.73
C ASN A 433 -27.35 -21.10 -28.13
N PRO A 434 -28.24 -21.10 -27.12
CA PRO A 434 -28.73 -22.35 -26.50
C PRO A 434 -29.28 -23.38 -27.47
N ARG A 435 -29.90 -22.95 -28.58
CA ARG A 435 -30.44 -23.86 -29.62
C ARG A 435 -29.34 -24.66 -30.34
N LEU A 436 -28.16 -24.10 -30.47
CA LEU A 436 -27.02 -24.78 -31.13
C LEU A 436 -26.35 -25.77 -30.17
N ILE A 437 -26.16 -25.38 -28.92
CA ILE A 437 -25.43 -26.18 -27.91
C ILE A 437 -26.27 -27.31 -27.31
N SER A 438 -27.59 -27.20 -27.34
CA SER A 438 -28.50 -28.29 -26.91
C SER A 438 -28.31 -29.59 -27.69
N LYS A 439 -27.89 -29.50 -28.96
CA LYS A 439 -27.53 -30.65 -29.81
C LYS A 439 -26.37 -31.49 -29.25
N ILE A 440 -25.49 -30.87 -28.45
CA ILE A 440 -24.35 -31.51 -27.78
C ILE A 440 -24.57 -31.68 -26.29
N ARG A 441 -25.86 -31.61 -25.85
CA ARG A 441 -26.30 -31.78 -24.44
C ARG A 441 -25.71 -30.77 -23.45
N LEU A 442 -25.32 -29.59 -23.92
CA LEU A 442 -24.92 -28.49 -23.07
C LEU A 442 -26.05 -27.48 -22.85
N LYS A 443 -26.18 -26.98 -21.64
CA LYS A 443 -27.11 -25.88 -21.29
C LYS A 443 -26.51 -24.53 -21.58
N ARG A 444 -25.23 -24.40 -21.38
CA ARG A 444 -24.47 -23.16 -21.61
C ARG A 444 -23.08 -23.46 -22.12
N LEU A 445 -22.61 -22.67 -23.09
CA LEU A 445 -21.23 -22.69 -23.58
C LEU A 445 -20.78 -21.24 -23.75
N LYS A 446 -19.68 -20.88 -23.12
CA LYS A 446 -19.07 -19.54 -23.20
C LYS A 446 -17.58 -19.68 -23.50
N LEU A 447 -17.12 -18.96 -24.51
CA LEU A 447 -15.70 -18.75 -24.80
C LEU A 447 -15.35 -17.32 -24.39
N ALA A 448 -14.32 -17.14 -23.56
CA ALA A 448 -13.90 -15.81 -23.10
C ALA A 448 -12.39 -15.65 -23.23
N PHE A 449 -11.99 -14.47 -23.64
CA PHE A 449 -10.61 -13.99 -23.69
C PHE A 449 -10.44 -12.86 -22.69
N TYR A 450 -9.40 -12.93 -21.87
CA TYR A 450 -9.07 -11.92 -20.90
C TYR A 450 -7.64 -11.45 -21.08
N MET A 451 -7.42 -10.16 -20.97
CA MET A 451 -6.10 -9.55 -20.97
C MET A 451 -6.03 -8.52 -19.85
N ASN A 452 -4.99 -8.60 -19.01
CA ASN A 452 -4.78 -7.69 -17.90
C ASN A 452 -3.46 -6.93 -18.07
N ASN A 453 -3.38 -5.72 -17.48
CA ASN A 453 -2.19 -4.85 -17.52
C ASN A 453 -1.68 -4.60 -18.94
N ILE A 454 -2.57 -4.17 -19.84
CA ILE A 454 -2.33 -4.09 -21.28
C ILE A 454 -1.27 -3.04 -21.60
N ALA A 455 -1.45 -1.82 -21.07
CA ALA A 455 -0.55 -0.70 -21.29
C ALA A 455 -0.69 0.32 -20.15
N THR A 456 0.39 1.05 -19.86
CA THR A 456 0.39 2.18 -18.95
C THR A 456 1.02 3.38 -19.65
N LEU A 457 0.30 4.50 -19.65
CA LEU A 457 0.80 5.81 -20.00
C LEU A 457 1.16 6.51 -18.70
N SER A 458 2.40 6.98 -18.57
CA SER A 458 2.88 7.63 -17.35
C SER A 458 3.66 8.89 -17.71
N SER A 459 3.49 9.94 -16.90
CA SER A 459 4.29 11.17 -16.99
C SER A 459 5.76 10.92 -16.63
N ILE A 460 6.03 9.88 -15.83
CA ILE A 460 7.38 9.48 -15.46
C ILE A 460 7.80 8.29 -16.31
N ARG A 461 8.92 8.42 -16.99
CA ARG A 461 9.54 7.28 -17.68
C ARG A 461 10.21 6.38 -16.65
N ILE A 462 9.45 5.43 -16.11
CA ILE A 462 9.97 4.37 -15.25
C ILE A 462 10.28 3.18 -16.15
N GLU A 463 11.52 2.74 -16.13
CA GLU A 463 11.92 1.54 -16.82
C GLU A 463 11.40 0.33 -16.04
N ARG A 464 10.27 -0.18 -16.47
CA ARG A 464 9.68 -1.40 -15.91
C ARG A 464 10.50 -2.60 -16.37
N GLY A 465 10.69 -3.55 -15.48
CA GLY A 465 11.35 -4.81 -15.83
C GLY A 465 12.87 -4.75 -15.89
N THR A 466 13.50 -3.77 -15.24
CA THR A 466 14.97 -3.76 -15.11
C THR A 466 15.51 -4.93 -14.30
N THR A 467 14.70 -5.46 -13.37
CA THR A 467 15.02 -6.64 -12.56
C THR A 467 14.27 -7.87 -13.04
N TYR A 468 13.02 -7.70 -13.47
CA TYR A 468 12.18 -8.75 -14.07
C TYR A 468 11.51 -8.24 -15.34
N PRO A 469 11.44 -9.06 -16.42
CA PRO A 469 10.69 -8.70 -17.62
C PRO A 469 9.23 -8.43 -17.28
N PHE A 470 8.66 -7.37 -17.85
CA PHE A 470 7.24 -7.09 -17.71
C PHE A 470 6.44 -8.12 -18.52
N ALA A 471 5.73 -9.01 -17.81
CA ALA A 471 4.89 -10.01 -18.46
C ALA A 471 3.48 -9.47 -18.66
N ARG A 472 2.93 -9.58 -19.86
CA ARG A 472 1.50 -9.39 -20.13
C ARG A 472 0.81 -10.74 -19.98
N SER A 473 -0.27 -10.78 -19.18
CA SER A 473 -1.05 -11.99 -19.01
C SER A 473 -2.25 -11.99 -19.96
N MET A 474 -2.39 -13.09 -20.68
CA MET A 474 -3.55 -13.38 -21.53
C MET A 474 -4.10 -14.73 -21.13
N SER A 475 -5.40 -14.86 -21.05
CA SER A 475 -6.06 -16.14 -20.78
C SER A 475 -7.23 -16.36 -21.70
N LEU A 476 -7.38 -17.60 -22.15
CA LEU A 476 -8.54 -18.09 -22.90
C LEU A 476 -9.28 -19.08 -22.00
N GLN A 477 -10.56 -18.85 -21.82
CA GLN A 477 -11.41 -19.67 -20.96
C GLN A 477 -12.57 -20.23 -21.76
N LEU A 478 -12.78 -21.54 -21.70
CA LEU A 478 -13.97 -22.21 -22.20
C LEU A 478 -14.79 -22.74 -21.02
N THR A 479 -16.03 -22.31 -20.90
CA THR A 479 -16.93 -22.72 -19.82
C THR A 479 -18.14 -23.44 -20.41
N GLY A 480 -18.34 -24.71 -20.04
CA GLY A 480 -19.50 -25.51 -20.41
C GLY A 480 -20.33 -25.89 -19.18
N THR A 481 -21.66 -25.80 -19.29
CA THR A 481 -22.61 -26.27 -18.25
C THR A 481 -23.49 -27.35 -18.89
N PHE A 482 -23.58 -28.49 -18.25
CA PHE A 482 -24.36 -29.65 -18.69
C PHE A 482 -25.77 -29.67 -18.12
#